data_7ea0856f0496de3e0f93e8eedc9cd2e2
#
_entry.id   7ea0856f0496de3e0f93e8eedc9cd2e2
#
_cell.length_a   1.000
_cell.length_b   1.000
_cell.length_c   1.000
_cell.angle_alpha   90.00
_cell.angle_beta   90.00
_cell.angle_gamma   90.00
#
_symmetry.space_group_name_H-M   'P 1'
#
loop_
_entity.id
_entity.type
_entity.pdbx_description
1 polymer ?
#
loop_
_entity_poly.entity_id
_entity_poly.type
_entity_poly.pdbx_seq_one_letter_code
_entity_poly.pdbx_strand_id
1 'polypeptide(L)'
;MRVVMCILIISFTIIFGMSCERHMEQQVSYTEADSLNHLAYDMRYKDLSVAMKAAKRACQLAEGNSDLRAEALNNMGFCAFMRMDFEKASSLYLQALKEGGNEIEHLISDVGMMKICQRTSMNKEFYDYRNSALQRLKRIREDEALISDTHEKQRLNYAVSEFHIVSGIYFYYLEQHDESLRSINSITPDVLQGDTAQWLYYEYMRGSGGMYEAPAREEITIGEFGCLTSCLLQSRKGGYIYFEANAMQAMAELLNFRSNRKILEEKHSGLLRLVNKEDLPVDSLPLYYARQALDLFKKYGDGYQISGTYRTIATYYNYSGQPEKALENLKAALQYVNWHHEKYYHCTDTTDRLQAYAPDEVRSTELKWIADEGIKTVPEWILRLREQLSRTYAAMGCKLESDYNRNVYLDLLDYTRQDKALESRYAALEKESRQINALLLLVVIGIAGGGRAPHPVQIPGEQGRIALRVRTAGRLAVGVA
;
A
#
# COMPACT_ATOMS: atom_id res chain seq x y z
N MET A 1 -12.05 51.42 50.42
CA MET A 1 -11.56 49.99 50.53
C MET A 1 -12.65 48.97 50.19
N ARG A 2 -13.83 48.97 50.79
CA ARG A 2 -14.92 47.97 50.48
C ARG A 2 -15.37 47.96 49.03
N VAL A 3 -15.54 49.10 48.35
CA VAL A 3 -15.97 49.20 46.95
C VAL A 3 -14.92 48.64 45.98
N VAL A 4 -13.62 48.91 46.23
CA VAL A 4 -12.50 48.37 45.43
C VAL A 4 -12.40 46.83 45.55
N MET A 5 -12.64 46.33 46.77
CA MET A 5 -12.65 44.89 47.03
C MET A 5 -13.83 44.15 46.35
N CYS A 6 -15.03 44.77 46.31
CA CYS A 6 -16.17 44.24 45.58
C CYS A 6 -15.95 44.22 44.05
N ILE A 7 -15.35 45.28 43.50
CA ILE A 7 -14.98 45.32 42.06
C ILE A 7 -13.98 44.24 41.70
N LEU A 8 -12.95 44.03 42.55
CA LEU A 8 -11.96 42.98 42.37
C LEU A 8 -12.57 41.56 42.43
N ILE A 9 -13.51 41.33 43.37
CA ILE A 9 -14.19 40.02 43.48
C ILE A 9 -15.08 39.77 42.26
N ILE A 10 -15.86 40.79 41.82
CA ILE A 10 -16.70 40.67 40.63
C ILE A 10 -15.85 40.46 39.38
N SER A 11 -14.75 41.17 39.22
CA SER A 11 -13.83 40.95 38.09
C SER A 11 -13.21 39.56 38.10
N PHE A 12 -12.84 39.06 39.28
CA PHE A 12 -12.29 37.72 39.45
C PHE A 12 -13.32 36.61 39.15
N THR A 13 -14.56 36.78 39.59
CA THR A 13 -15.64 35.82 39.27
C THR A 13 -16.04 35.83 37.80
N ILE A 14 -16.05 36.98 37.12
CA ILE A 14 -16.27 37.06 35.67
C ILE A 14 -15.14 36.42 34.90
N ILE A 15 -13.89 36.69 35.22
CA ILE A 15 -12.72 36.08 34.56
C ILE A 15 -12.68 34.57 34.79
N PHE A 16 -13.02 34.11 36.01
CA PHE A 16 -13.06 32.69 36.35
C PHE A 16 -14.23 31.98 35.65
N GLY A 17 -15.42 32.64 35.56
CA GLY A 17 -16.58 32.15 34.82
C GLY A 17 -16.30 32.01 33.33
N MET A 18 -15.71 33.03 32.70
CA MET A 18 -15.34 33.00 31.28
C MET A 18 -14.24 31.98 31.00
N SER A 19 -13.30 31.74 31.92
CA SER A 19 -12.25 30.70 31.80
C SER A 19 -12.85 29.31 31.90
N CYS A 20 -13.82 29.10 32.79
CA CYS A 20 -14.51 27.81 32.95
C CYS A 20 -15.40 27.46 31.75
N GLU A 21 -16.13 28.45 31.18
CA GLU A 21 -16.93 28.27 29.97
C GLU A 21 -16.02 27.92 28.77
N ARG A 22 -14.92 28.63 28.56
CA ARG A 22 -13.94 28.32 27.51
C ARG A 22 -13.35 26.91 27.66
N HIS A 23 -13.04 26.49 28.88
CA HIS A 23 -12.53 25.15 29.14
C HIS A 23 -13.59 24.08 28.83
N MET A 24 -14.83 24.31 29.15
CA MET A 24 -15.93 23.38 28.84
C MET A 24 -16.19 23.32 27.32
N GLU A 25 -16.24 24.47 26.63
CA GLU A 25 -16.38 24.50 25.17
C GLU A 25 -15.22 23.79 24.48
N GLN A 26 -14.00 23.98 24.93
CA GLN A 26 -12.80 23.33 24.39
C GLN A 26 -12.82 21.81 24.62
N GLN A 27 -13.27 21.35 25.80
CA GLN A 27 -13.40 19.93 26.11
C GLN A 27 -14.46 19.25 25.22
N VAL A 28 -15.59 19.91 24.98
CA VAL A 28 -16.63 19.43 24.06
C VAL A 28 -16.10 19.34 22.64
N SER A 29 -15.30 20.34 22.21
CA SER A 29 -14.65 20.36 20.90
C SER A 29 -13.69 19.19 20.73
N TYR A 30 -12.88 18.85 21.74
CA TYR A 30 -11.96 17.72 21.69
C TYR A 30 -12.67 16.36 21.65
N THR A 31 -13.78 16.21 22.40
CA THR A 31 -14.60 14.99 22.33
C THR A 31 -15.23 14.79 20.95
N GLU A 32 -15.70 15.90 20.32
CA GLU A 32 -16.19 15.85 18.94
C GLU A 32 -15.05 15.52 17.95
N ALA A 33 -13.86 16.11 18.13
CA ALA A 33 -12.69 15.83 17.30
C ALA A 33 -12.26 14.37 17.36
N ASP A 34 -12.22 13.78 18.55
CA ASP A 34 -11.92 12.37 18.78
C ASP A 34 -12.94 11.47 18.05
N SER A 35 -14.23 11.71 18.24
CA SER A 35 -15.29 10.96 17.56
C SER A 35 -15.19 11.06 16.03
N LEU A 36 -14.78 12.20 15.49
CA LEU A 36 -14.57 12.41 14.06
C LEU A 36 -13.32 11.73 13.55
N ASN A 37 -12.25 11.64 14.34
CA ASN A 37 -11.06 10.85 14.03
C ASN A 37 -11.40 9.37 13.93
N HIS A 38 -12.15 8.83 14.87
CA HIS A 38 -12.68 7.47 14.79
C HIS A 38 -13.52 7.24 13.54
N LEU A 39 -14.44 8.15 13.23
CA LEU A 39 -15.25 8.05 12.01
C LEU A 39 -14.39 8.08 10.75
N ALA A 40 -13.38 8.95 10.68
CA ALA A 40 -12.46 9.01 9.55
C ALA A 40 -11.70 7.69 9.37
N TYR A 41 -11.23 7.11 10.47
CA TYR A 41 -10.54 5.82 10.47
C TYR A 41 -11.45 4.68 9.98
N ASP A 42 -12.67 4.59 10.48
CA ASP A 42 -13.64 3.53 10.14
C ASP A 42 -14.13 3.61 8.69
N MET A 43 -14.21 4.83 8.14
CA MET A 43 -14.71 5.06 6.79
C MET A 43 -13.64 5.00 5.70
N ARG A 44 -12.34 4.90 6.07
CA ARG A 44 -11.20 5.03 5.14
C ARG A 44 -11.23 4.09 3.93
N TYR A 45 -11.78 2.90 4.07
CA TYR A 45 -11.92 1.91 2.99
C TYR A 45 -13.38 1.67 2.55
N LYS A 46 -14.33 2.41 3.14
CA LYS A 46 -15.77 2.35 2.83
C LYS A 46 -16.22 3.54 1.99
N ASP A 47 -15.93 4.76 2.49
CA ASP A 47 -16.25 6.02 1.81
C ASP A 47 -15.15 7.06 2.10
N LEU A 48 -14.26 7.20 1.14
CA LEU A 48 -13.10 8.08 1.26
C LEU A 48 -13.48 9.57 1.39
N SER A 49 -14.65 9.96 0.86
CA SER A 49 -15.12 11.33 0.92
C SER A 49 -15.65 11.67 2.31
N VAL A 50 -16.36 10.73 2.94
CA VAL A 50 -16.80 10.84 4.34
C VAL A 50 -15.59 10.86 5.27
N ALA A 51 -14.63 9.93 5.08
CA ALA A 51 -13.39 9.89 5.86
C ALA A 51 -12.62 11.23 5.80
N MET A 52 -12.40 11.77 4.60
CA MET A 52 -11.72 13.06 4.44
C MET A 52 -12.47 14.23 5.09
N LYS A 53 -13.80 14.28 4.99
CA LYS A 53 -14.60 15.34 5.62
C LYS A 53 -14.52 15.27 7.15
N ALA A 54 -14.63 14.08 7.71
CA ALA A 54 -14.51 13.84 9.15
C ALA A 54 -13.12 14.25 9.66
N ALA A 55 -12.04 13.77 9.02
CA ALA A 55 -10.69 14.12 9.39
C ALA A 55 -10.40 15.64 9.31
N LYS A 56 -10.89 16.33 8.28
CA LYS A 56 -10.75 17.78 8.17
C LYS A 56 -11.45 18.51 9.31
N ARG A 57 -12.67 18.08 9.66
CA ARG A 57 -13.42 18.69 10.76
C ARG A 57 -12.74 18.40 12.10
N ALA A 58 -12.25 17.17 12.32
CA ALA A 58 -11.48 16.82 13.50
C ALA A 58 -10.23 17.72 13.65
N CYS A 59 -9.47 17.91 12.58
CA CYS A 59 -8.28 18.77 12.58
C CYS A 59 -8.59 20.22 12.97
N GLN A 60 -9.75 20.75 12.56
CA GLN A 60 -10.19 22.10 12.95
C GLN A 60 -10.56 22.19 14.43
N LEU A 61 -11.24 21.17 14.96
CA LEU A 61 -11.69 21.13 16.35
C LEU A 61 -10.55 20.78 17.33
N ALA A 62 -9.49 20.17 16.85
CA ALA A 62 -8.33 19.78 17.64
C ALA A 62 -7.32 20.92 17.86
N GLU A 63 -7.68 22.17 17.55
CA GLU A 63 -6.80 23.31 17.79
C GLU A 63 -6.43 23.40 19.27
N GLY A 64 -5.11 23.32 19.57
CA GLY A 64 -4.58 23.29 20.94
C GLY A 64 -4.42 21.90 21.55
N ASN A 65 -4.83 20.82 20.85
CA ASN A 65 -4.54 19.43 21.21
C ASN A 65 -3.72 18.76 20.10
N SER A 66 -2.41 18.66 20.34
CA SER A 66 -1.46 18.14 19.35
C SER A 66 -1.72 16.69 18.95
N ASP A 67 -2.18 15.83 19.87
CA ASP A 67 -2.37 14.41 19.63
C ASP A 67 -3.57 14.14 18.72
N LEU A 68 -4.72 14.74 19.05
CA LEU A 68 -5.92 14.67 18.21
C LEU A 68 -5.69 15.31 16.83
N ARG A 69 -4.87 16.36 16.78
CA ARG A 69 -4.53 17.03 15.54
C ARG A 69 -3.59 16.19 14.68
N ALA A 70 -2.58 15.55 15.27
CA ALA A 70 -1.67 14.65 14.57
C ALA A 70 -2.46 13.45 13.97
N GLU A 71 -3.38 12.87 14.73
CA GLU A 71 -4.25 11.81 14.24
C GLU A 71 -5.11 12.28 13.06
N ALA A 72 -5.74 13.44 13.17
CA ALA A 72 -6.55 14.02 12.09
C ALA A 72 -5.73 14.27 10.82
N LEU A 73 -4.50 14.78 10.96
CA LEU A 73 -3.57 14.99 9.84
C LEU A 73 -3.17 13.66 9.19
N ASN A 74 -2.91 12.62 9.97
CA ASN A 74 -2.62 11.29 9.47
C ASN A 74 -3.81 10.68 8.72
N ASN A 75 -5.03 10.82 9.25
CA ASN A 75 -6.25 10.37 8.58
C ASN A 75 -6.49 11.14 7.25
N MET A 76 -6.22 12.45 7.22
CA MET A 76 -6.25 13.24 5.98
C MET A 76 -5.16 12.81 5.00
N GLY A 77 -3.94 12.55 5.49
CA GLY A 77 -2.80 12.04 4.72
C GLY A 77 -3.12 10.71 4.06
N PHE A 78 -3.72 9.79 4.82
CA PHE A 78 -4.22 8.53 4.29
C PHE A 78 -5.23 8.74 3.15
N CYS A 79 -6.22 9.61 3.33
CA CYS A 79 -7.21 9.89 2.30
C CYS A 79 -6.60 10.51 1.02
N ALA A 80 -5.58 11.36 1.17
CA ALA A 80 -4.85 11.93 0.04
C ALA A 80 -4.01 10.84 -0.67
N PHE A 81 -3.32 9.98 0.10
CA PHE A 81 -2.58 8.83 -0.42
C PHE A 81 -3.47 7.89 -1.24
N MET A 82 -4.68 7.55 -0.74
CA MET A 82 -5.63 6.69 -1.45
C MET A 82 -6.14 7.29 -2.77
N ARG A 83 -6.05 8.61 -2.92
CA ARG A 83 -6.31 9.33 -4.17
C ARG A 83 -5.07 9.48 -5.05
N MET A 84 -3.93 8.93 -4.61
CA MET A 84 -2.63 9.12 -5.26
C MET A 84 -2.22 10.60 -5.39
N ASP A 85 -2.72 11.46 -4.49
CA ASP A 85 -2.30 12.85 -4.31
C ASP A 85 -1.10 12.87 -3.36
N PHE A 86 0.05 12.41 -3.88
CA PHE A 86 1.22 12.15 -3.05
C PHE A 86 1.85 13.42 -2.48
N GLU A 87 1.78 14.53 -3.21
CA GLU A 87 2.27 15.82 -2.73
C GLU A 87 1.50 16.26 -1.48
N LYS A 88 0.17 16.21 -1.56
CA LYS A 88 -0.69 16.54 -0.44
C LYS A 88 -0.54 15.54 0.71
N ALA A 89 -0.48 14.23 0.40
CA ALA A 89 -0.32 13.20 1.42
C ALA A 89 0.98 13.40 2.20
N SER A 90 2.13 13.61 1.51
CA SER A 90 3.42 13.86 2.15
C SER A 90 3.40 15.12 2.99
N SER A 91 2.80 16.23 2.48
CA SER A 91 2.65 17.47 3.26
C SER A 91 1.90 17.25 4.56
N LEU A 92 0.81 16.46 4.54
CA LEU A 92 0.00 16.17 5.73
C LEU A 92 0.73 15.29 6.74
N TYR A 93 1.43 14.23 6.30
CA TYR A 93 2.24 13.40 7.18
C TYR A 93 3.40 14.18 7.80
N LEU A 94 4.07 15.05 7.02
CA LEU A 94 5.13 15.92 7.54
C LEU A 94 4.59 16.98 8.51
N GLN A 95 3.35 17.44 8.37
CA GLN A 95 2.71 18.29 9.35
C GLN A 95 2.42 17.51 10.64
N ALA A 96 1.88 16.28 10.55
CA ALA A 96 1.64 15.44 11.72
C ALA A 96 2.94 15.16 12.51
N LEU A 97 4.08 14.93 11.82
CA LEU A 97 5.40 14.78 12.47
C LEU A 97 5.88 16.03 13.20
N LYS A 98 5.35 17.22 12.87
CA LYS A 98 5.70 18.50 13.54
C LYS A 98 4.81 18.79 14.74
N GLU A 99 3.63 18.17 14.81
CA GLU A 99 2.78 18.26 16.00
C GLU A 99 3.51 17.56 17.17
N GLY A 100 3.32 18.05 18.39
CA GLY A 100 4.09 17.53 19.52
C GLY A 100 3.52 16.20 20.06
N GLY A 101 4.37 15.35 20.56
CA GLY A 101 4.11 14.46 21.68
C GLY A 101 3.75 13.01 21.39
N ASN A 102 2.90 12.67 20.42
CA ASN A 102 2.42 11.31 20.25
C ASN A 102 3.32 10.44 19.35
N GLU A 103 4.13 9.56 19.97
CA GLU A 103 5.05 8.66 19.24
C GLU A 103 4.32 7.66 18.32
N ILE A 104 3.09 7.28 18.65
CA ILE A 104 2.28 6.35 17.83
C ILE A 104 1.83 7.07 16.55
N GLU A 105 1.35 8.31 16.66
CA GLU A 105 0.94 9.10 15.49
C GLU A 105 2.15 9.48 14.61
N HIS A 106 3.30 9.73 15.21
CA HIS A 106 4.55 9.92 14.45
C HIS A 106 4.99 8.63 13.74
N LEU A 107 4.82 7.46 14.36
CA LEU A 107 5.06 6.16 13.70
C LEU A 107 4.12 5.98 12.49
N ILE A 108 2.84 6.32 12.63
CA ILE A 108 1.87 6.26 11.53
C ILE A 108 2.29 7.20 10.38
N SER A 109 2.78 8.40 10.71
CA SER A 109 3.30 9.34 9.71
C SER A 109 4.51 8.78 8.96
N ASP A 110 5.50 8.20 9.67
CA ASP A 110 6.66 7.56 9.05
C ASP A 110 6.23 6.43 8.10
N VAL A 111 5.29 5.58 8.53
CA VAL A 111 4.73 4.50 7.70
C VAL A 111 3.95 5.07 6.50
N GLY A 112 3.23 6.17 6.67
CA GLY A 112 2.58 6.89 5.58
C GLY A 112 3.57 7.38 4.53
N MET A 113 4.71 7.93 4.97
CA MET A 113 5.81 8.34 4.07
C MET A 113 6.46 7.13 3.39
N MET A 114 6.67 6.00 4.10
CA MET A 114 7.12 4.74 3.47
C MET A 114 6.20 4.31 2.34
N LYS A 115 4.87 4.39 2.51
CA LYS A 115 3.88 4.05 1.47
C LYS A 115 4.04 4.92 0.23
N ILE A 116 4.23 6.23 0.41
CA ILE A 116 4.45 7.17 -0.71
C ILE A 116 5.75 6.82 -1.42
N CYS A 117 6.86 6.67 -0.70
CA CYS A 117 8.17 6.36 -1.27
C CYS A 117 8.15 5.02 -2.03
N GLN A 118 7.47 4.00 -1.49
CA GLN A 118 7.30 2.71 -2.18
C GLN A 118 6.53 2.86 -3.50
N ARG A 119 5.48 3.69 -3.56
CA ARG A 119 4.69 3.90 -4.78
C ARG A 119 5.44 4.72 -5.83
N THR A 120 6.25 5.67 -5.41
CA THR A 120 6.97 6.59 -6.27
C THR A 120 8.41 6.15 -6.58
N SER A 121 8.81 4.95 -6.13
CA SER A 121 10.16 4.39 -6.30
C SER A 121 11.28 5.27 -5.70
N MET A 122 10.97 6.00 -4.62
CA MET A 122 11.94 6.78 -3.85
C MET A 122 12.58 5.89 -2.78
N ASN A 123 13.54 5.11 -3.21
CA ASN A 123 14.02 3.98 -2.41
C ASN A 123 14.86 4.44 -1.20
N LYS A 124 15.74 5.41 -1.37
CA LYS A 124 16.55 5.93 -0.27
C LYS A 124 15.66 6.48 0.85
N GLU A 125 14.69 7.31 0.50
CA GLU A 125 13.76 7.92 1.43
C GLU A 125 12.88 6.85 2.11
N PHE A 126 12.55 5.78 1.41
CA PHE A 126 11.86 4.64 2.01
C PHE A 126 12.64 4.05 3.19
N TYR A 127 13.96 3.82 3.02
CA TYR A 127 14.80 3.30 4.10
C TYR A 127 14.96 4.29 5.25
N ASP A 128 15.07 5.58 4.95
CA ASP A 128 15.18 6.61 5.97
C ASP A 128 13.93 6.61 6.88
N TYR A 129 12.72 6.61 6.29
CA TYR A 129 11.47 6.54 7.05
C TYR A 129 11.29 5.18 7.73
N ARG A 130 11.68 4.08 7.09
CA ARG A 130 11.64 2.75 7.70
C ARG A 130 12.54 2.67 8.94
N ASN A 131 13.72 3.23 8.89
CA ASN A 131 14.62 3.28 10.04
C ASN A 131 14.07 4.16 11.16
N SER A 132 13.47 5.30 10.83
CA SER A 132 12.75 6.14 11.79
C SER A 132 11.63 5.36 12.47
N ALA A 133 10.78 4.69 11.69
CA ALA A 133 9.69 3.87 12.21
C ALA A 133 10.19 2.74 13.14
N LEU A 134 11.29 2.06 12.78
CA LEU A 134 11.89 1.02 13.64
C LEU A 134 12.39 1.57 14.96
N GLN A 135 13.00 2.75 14.98
CA GLN A 135 13.47 3.41 16.21
C GLN A 135 12.27 3.80 17.10
N ARG A 136 11.16 4.29 16.52
CA ARG A 136 9.94 4.58 17.27
C ARG A 136 9.32 3.33 17.84
N LEU A 137 9.18 2.27 17.03
CA LEU A 137 8.69 0.98 17.51
C LEU A 137 9.52 0.43 18.68
N LYS A 138 10.83 0.61 18.64
CA LYS A 138 11.70 0.22 19.76
C LYS A 138 11.40 1.05 21.01
N ARG A 139 11.31 2.38 20.90
CA ARG A 139 10.98 3.26 22.04
C ARG A 139 9.61 2.93 22.65
N ILE A 140 8.58 2.74 21.82
CA ILE A 140 7.23 2.40 22.29
C ILE A 140 7.23 1.06 23.05
N ARG A 141 8.03 0.07 22.62
CA ARG A 141 8.16 -1.21 23.31
C ARG A 141 8.94 -1.12 24.64
N GLU A 142 9.87 -0.19 24.74
CA GLU A 142 10.67 0.04 25.94
C GLU A 142 9.92 0.88 26.98
N ASP A 143 8.91 1.62 26.59
CA ASP A 143 8.12 2.48 27.46
C ASP A 143 6.61 2.20 27.27
N GLU A 144 6.11 1.23 28.06
CA GLU A 144 4.69 0.85 28.05
C GLU A 144 3.75 2.00 28.48
N ALA A 145 4.27 3.05 29.15
CA ALA A 145 3.49 4.22 29.52
C ALA A 145 3.10 5.08 28.31
N LEU A 146 3.71 4.88 27.15
CA LEU A 146 3.31 5.48 25.87
C LEU A 146 2.00 4.90 25.30
N ILE A 147 1.46 3.84 25.91
CA ILE A 147 0.18 3.23 25.52
C ILE A 147 -0.79 3.41 26.70
N SER A 148 -1.50 4.52 26.72
CA SER A 148 -2.33 4.91 27.86
C SER A 148 -3.72 4.25 27.85
N ASP A 149 -4.26 3.92 26.68
CA ASP A 149 -5.62 3.42 26.56
C ASP A 149 -5.85 2.46 25.38
N THR A 150 -7.09 2.02 25.21
CA THR A 150 -7.49 1.06 24.17
C THR A 150 -7.39 1.67 22.78
N HIS A 151 -7.64 2.98 22.62
CA HIS A 151 -7.55 3.66 21.33
C HIS A 151 -6.09 3.71 20.85
N GLU A 152 -5.15 4.15 21.69
CA GLU A 152 -3.73 4.16 21.38
C GLU A 152 -3.20 2.76 21.03
N LYS A 153 -3.66 1.73 21.74
CA LYS A 153 -3.35 0.34 21.39
C LYS A 153 -3.85 -0.06 20.01
N GLN A 154 -5.05 0.35 19.65
CA GLN A 154 -5.60 0.11 18.29
C GLN A 154 -4.80 0.85 17.22
N ARG A 155 -4.44 2.11 17.48
CA ARG A 155 -3.59 2.92 16.59
C ARG A 155 -2.20 2.31 16.43
N LEU A 156 -1.61 1.80 17.50
CA LEU A 156 -0.32 1.10 17.44
C LEU A 156 -0.42 -0.21 16.62
N ASN A 157 -1.46 -1.00 16.84
CA ASN A 157 -1.69 -2.22 16.07
C ASN A 157 -1.85 -1.92 14.58
N TYR A 158 -2.57 -0.85 14.24
CA TYR A 158 -2.66 -0.33 12.88
C TYR A 158 -1.28 0.02 12.32
N ALA A 159 -0.47 0.81 13.04
CA ALA A 159 0.86 1.21 12.60
C ALA A 159 1.79 0.02 12.39
N VAL A 160 1.76 -0.97 13.30
CA VAL A 160 2.58 -2.20 13.23
C VAL A 160 2.20 -3.03 12.01
N SER A 161 0.90 -3.28 11.80
CA SER A 161 0.43 -4.07 10.65
C SER A 161 0.75 -3.38 9.32
N GLU A 162 0.51 -2.07 9.22
CA GLU A 162 0.87 -1.28 8.03
C GLU A 162 2.39 -1.28 7.76
N PHE A 163 3.21 -1.10 8.79
CA PHE A 163 4.67 -1.17 8.67
C PHE A 163 5.13 -2.49 8.05
N HIS A 164 4.60 -3.60 8.53
CA HIS A 164 4.96 -4.92 8.03
C HIS A 164 4.41 -5.19 6.63
N ILE A 165 3.17 -4.79 6.33
CA ILE A 165 2.59 -4.93 4.99
C ILE A 165 3.39 -4.12 3.97
N VAL A 166 3.65 -2.83 4.27
CA VAL A 166 4.38 -1.93 3.36
C VAL A 166 5.81 -2.41 3.14
N SER A 167 6.49 -2.87 4.20
CA SER A 167 7.82 -3.48 4.09
C SER A 167 7.79 -4.76 3.26
N GLY A 168 6.80 -5.62 3.44
CA GLY A 168 6.62 -6.84 2.66
C GLY A 168 6.42 -6.56 1.17
N ILE A 169 5.56 -5.59 0.83
CA ILE A 169 5.35 -5.13 -0.55
C ILE A 169 6.66 -4.60 -1.15
N TYR A 170 7.37 -3.76 -0.41
CA TYR A 170 8.62 -3.16 -0.86
C TYR A 170 9.68 -4.24 -1.18
N PHE A 171 9.92 -5.16 -0.26
CA PHE A 171 10.87 -6.26 -0.47
C PHE A 171 10.44 -7.20 -1.60
N TYR A 172 9.15 -7.43 -1.80
CA TYR A 172 8.65 -8.18 -2.95
C TYR A 172 9.03 -7.52 -4.28
N TYR A 173 8.87 -6.18 -4.40
CA TYR A 173 9.29 -5.44 -5.59
C TYR A 173 10.80 -5.45 -5.83
N LEU A 174 11.60 -5.60 -4.78
CA LEU A 174 13.06 -5.78 -4.88
C LEU A 174 13.48 -7.22 -5.19
N GLU A 175 12.52 -8.13 -5.41
CA GLU A 175 12.76 -9.58 -5.61
C GLU A 175 13.39 -10.27 -4.38
N GLN A 176 13.27 -9.66 -3.21
CA GLN A 176 13.71 -10.20 -1.92
C GLN A 176 12.58 -10.98 -1.25
N HIS A 177 12.24 -12.13 -1.80
CA HIS A 177 11.05 -12.91 -1.38
C HIS A 177 11.11 -13.35 0.08
N ASP A 178 12.28 -13.75 0.58
CA ASP A 178 12.44 -14.17 1.97
C ASP A 178 12.17 -13.03 2.98
N GLU A 179 12.65 -11.82 2.68
CA GLU A 179 12.40 -10.64 3.52
C GLU A 179 10.93 -10.19 3.44
N SER A 180 10.34 -10.30 2.25
CA SER A 180 8.92 -10.03 2.03
C SER A 180 8.05 -10.95 2.88
N LEU A 181 8.25 -12.27 2.78
CA LEU A 181 7.51 -13.28 3.55
C LEU A 181 7.75 -13.11 5.05
N ARG A 182 9.00 -12.86 5.46
CA ARG A 182 9.33 -12.63 6.87
C ARG A 182 8.60 -11.42 7.43
N SER A 183 8.49 -10.34 6.65
CA SER A 183 7.75 -9.15 7.07
C SER A 183 6.27 -9.45 7.27
N ILE A 184 5.61 -10.09 6.31
CA ILE A 184 4.19 -10.44 6.40
C ILE A 184 3.93 -11.43 7.56
N ASN A 185 4.79 -12.44 7.73
CA ASN A 185 4.66 -13.44 8.80
C ASN A 185 4.96 -12.86 10.20
N SER A 186 5.50 -11.65 10.30
CA SER A 186 5.67 -10.93 11.57
C SER A 186 4.36 -10.31 12.08
N ILE A 187 3.30 -10.31 11.27
CA ILE A 187 1.97 -9.84 11.69
C ILE A 187 1.27 -10.98 12.42
N THR A 188 1.11 -10.81 13.73
CA THR A 188 0.44 -11.80 14.58
C THR A 188 -1.08 -11.58 14.61
N PRO A 189 -1.91 -12.61 14.85
CA PRO A 189 -3.37 -12.47 14.87
C PRO A 189 -3.91 -11.43 15.85
N ASP A 190 -3.23 -11.24 16.98
CA ASP A 190 -3.59 -10.25 18.01
C ASP A 190 -3.42 -8.80 17.51
N VAL A 191 -2.46 -8.53 16.63
CA VAL A 191 -2.29 -7.21 16.00
C VAL A 191 -3.46 -6.89 15.07
N LEU A 192 -4.08 -7.89 14.46
CA LEU A 192 -5.24 -7.73 13.57
C LEU A 192 -6.59 -7.81 14.30
N GLN A 193 -6.58 -8.21 15.58
CA GLN A 193 -7.79 -8.39 16.37
C GLN A 193 -8.52 -7.05 16.58
N GLY A 194 -9.80 -7.01 16.24
CA GLY A 194 -10.62 -5.81 16.38
C GLY A 194 -10.52 -4.80 15.23
N ASP A 195 -9.59 -4.98 14.28
CA ASP A 195 -9.49 -4.13 13.08
C ASP A 195 -9.77 -4.94 11.80
N THR A 196 -11.04 -4.97 11.41
CA THR A 196 -11.48 -5.68 10.19
C THR A 196 -10.78 -5.16 8.94
N ALA A 197 -10.49 -3.86 8.85
CA ALA A 197 -9.87 -3.28 7.67
C ALA A 197 -8.40 -3.75 7.53
N GLN A 198 -7.64 -3.83 8.64
CA GLN A 198 -6.29 -4.35 8.62
C GLN A 198 -6.25 -5.86 8.32
N TRP A 199 -7.20 -6.60 8.86
CA TRP A 199 -7.35 -8.03 8.53
C TRP A 199 -7.65 -8.22 7.03
N LEU A 200 -8.56 -7.42 6.44
CA LEU A 200 -8.86 -7.44 5.01
C LEU A 200 -7.64 -7.10 4.16
N TYR A 201 -6.85 -6.10 4.60
CA TYR A 201 -5.64 -5.73 3.89
C TYR A 201 -4.59 -6.86 3.91
N TYR A 202 -4.40 -7.47 5.06
CA TYR A 202 -3.51 -8.63 5.22
C TYR A 202 -3.93 -9.81 4.32
N GLU A 203 -5.21 -10.21 4.33
CA GLU A 203 -5.74 -11.27 3.48
C GLU A 203 -5.63 -10.93 1.99
N TYR A 204 -5.96 -9.70 1.62
CA TYR A 204 -5.78 -9.24 0.25
C TYR A 204 -4.32 -9.33 -0.21
N MET A 205 -3.37 -8.91 0.60
CA MET A 205 -1.95 -8.97 0.26
C MET A 205 -1.44 -10.41 0.11
N ARG A 206 -1.88 -11.32 0.97
CA ARG A 206 -1.58 -12.74 0.83
C ARG A 206 -2.17 -13.33 -0.44
N GLY A 207 -3.36 -12.91 -0.82
CA GLY A 207 -4.04 -13.44 -2.02
C GLY A 207 -3.58 -12.84 -3.35
N SER A 208 -3.08 -11.58 -3.35
CA SER A 208 -2.75 -10.86 -4.59
C SER A 208 -1.28 -10.51 -4.75
N GLY A 209 -0.54 -10.44 -3.65
CA GLY A 209 0.82 -9.91 -3.61
C GLY A 209 1.93 -10.91 -3.90
N GLY A 210 1.62 -12.19 -4.21
CA GLY A 210 2.63 -13.25 -4.30
C GLY A 210 3.29 -13.57 -2.96
N MET A 211 2.63 -13.23 -1.86
CA MET A 211 3.09 -13.39 -0.47
C MET A 211 2.45 -14.60 0.21
N TYR A 212 1.91 -15.53 -0.55
CA TYR A 212 1.43 -16.81 -0.07
C TYR A 212 2.52 -17.88 -0.30
N GLU A 213 2.88 -18.59 0.74
CA GLU A 213 3.91 -19.63 0.70
C GLU A 213 3.28 -21.01 0.84
N ALA A 214 3.58 -21.89 -0.10
CA ALA A 214 3.27 -23.32 -0.03
C ALA A 214 4.28 -24.11 -0.87
N PRO A 215 4.46 -25.43 -0.60
CA PRO A 215 5.42 -26.26 -1.31
C PRO A 215 5.15 -26.42 -2.80
N ALA A 216 3.87 -26.48 -3.19
CA ALA A 216 3.46 -26.69 -4.57
C ALA A 216 2.72 -25.46 -5.14
N ARG A 217 2.94 -25.21 -6.45
CA ARG A 217 2.23 -24.12 -7.16
C ARG A 217 0.71 -24.22 -7.07
N GLU A 218 0.21 -25.42 -7.07
CA GLU A 218 -1.21 -25.69 -6.93
C GLU A 218 -1.75 -25.21 -5.58
N GLU A 219 -1.05 -25.54 -4.49
CA GLU A 219 -1.39 -25.11 -3.14
C GLU A 219 -1.30 -23.59 -3.00
N ILE A 220 -0.32 -22.96 -3.68
CA ILE A 220 -0.24 -21.49 -3.77
C ILE A 220 -1.48 -20.92 -4.42
N THR A 221 -1.89 -21.45 -5.60
CA THR A 221 -3.09 -20.97 -6.32
C THR A 221 -4.36 -21.10 -5.48
N ILE A 222 -4.52 -22.24 -4.79
CA ILE A 222 -5.67 -22.50 -3.92
C ILE A 222 -5.66 -21.57 -2.71
N GLY A 223 -4.50 -21.39 -2.08
CA GLY A 223 -4.34 -20.52 -0.92
C GLY A 223 -4.55 -19.04 -1.26
N GLU A 224 -3.95 -18.55 -2.35
CA GLU A 224 -4.19 -17.19 -2.85
C GLU A 224 -5.68 -16.94 -3.12
N PHE A 225 -6.35 -17.87 -3.84
CA PHE A 225 -7.77 -17.75 -4.11
C PHE A 225 -8.63 -17.85 -2.84
N GLY A 226 -8.23 -18.67 -1.88
CA GLY A 226 -8.86 -18.77 -0.55
C GLY A 226 -8.80 -17.46 0.23
N CYS A 227 -7.63 -16.83 0.30
CA CYS A 227 -7.45 -15.52 0.92
C CYS A 227 -8.32 -14.44 0.23
N LEU A 228 -8.33 -14.41 -1.11
CA LEU A 228 -9.17 -13.48 -1.86
C LEU A 228 -10.67 -13.74 -1.64
N THR A 229 -11.09 -15.01 -1.55
CA THR A 229 -12.47 -15.39 -1.24
C THR A 229 -12.88 -14.89 0.16
N SER A 230 -12.02 -15.10 1.15
CA SER A 230 -12.21 -14.63 2.52
C SER A 230 -12.32 -13.10 2.56
N CYS A 231 -11.38 -12.40 1.92
CA CYS A 231 -11.40 -10.96 1.79
C CYS A 231 -12.69 -10.45 1.13
N LEU A 232 -13.11 -11.05 0.00
CA LEU A 232 -14.33 -10.66 -0.72
C LEU A 232 -15.59 -10.82 0.14
N LEU A 233 -15.76 -11.96 0.81
CA LEU A 233 -16.96 -12.23 1.59
C LEU A 233 -17.06 -11.33 2.83
N GLN A 234 -15.95 -11.08 3.50
CA GLN A 234 -15.92 -10.22 4.69
C GLN A 234 -16.03 -8.74 4.33
N SER A 235 -15.42 -8.30 3.23
CA SER A 235 -15.54 -6.92 2.76
C SER A 235 -16.98 -6.58 2.38
N ARG A 236 -17.70 -7.48 1.71
CA ARG A 236 -19.13 -7.35 1.42
C ARG A 236 -19.97 -7.21 2.68
N LYS A 237 -19.74 -8.09 3.67
CA LYS A 237 -20.45 -8.05 4.94
C LYS A 237 -20.23 -6.75 5.70
N GLY A 238 -19.01 -6.20 5.67
CA GLY A 238 -18.61 -4.99 6.39
C GLY A 238 -18.78 -3.69 5.60
N GLY A 239 -19.16 -3.74 4.31
CA GLY A 239 -19.27 -2.57 3.44
C GLY A 239 -17.93 -1.93 3.04
N TYR A 240 -16.84 -2.71 3.04
CA TYR A 240 -15.50 -2.24 2.66
C TYR A 240 -15.32 -2.26 1.14
N ILE A 241 -15.89 -1.29 0.45
CA ILE A 241 -15.93 -1.19 -1.02
C ILE A 241 -14.55 -1.32 -1.65
N TYR A 242 -13.52 -0.72 -1.04
CA TYR A 242 -12.16 -0.77 -1.56
C TYR A 242 -11.62 -2.21 -1.62
N PHE A 243 -11.76 -2.97 -0.53
CA PHE A 243 -11.27 -4.35 -0.49
C PHE A 243 -12.14 -5.31 -1.29
N GLU A 244 -13.45 -5.07 -1.37
CA GLU A 244 -14.33 -5.83 -2.25
C GLU A 244 -13.89 -5.71 -3.71
N ALA A 245 -13.61 -4.48 -4.17
CA ALA A 245 -13.15 -4.21 -5.53
C ALA A 245 -11.76 -4.83 -5.80
N ASN A 246 -10.82 -4.65 -4.87
CA ASN A 246 -9.47 -5.20 -5.00
C ASN A 246 -9.45 -6.73 -5.01
N ALA A 247 -10.25 -7.39 -4.16
CA ALA A 247 -10.36 -8.84 -4.14
C ALA A 247 -10.91 -9.38 -5.47
N MET A 248 -11.95 -8.73 -6.02
CA MET A 248 -12.51 -9.10 -7.32
C MET A 248 -11.51 -8.89 -8.46
N GLN A 249 -10.78 -7.77 -8.48
CA GLN A 249 -9.76 -7.53 -9.50
C GLN A 249 -8.65 -8.57 -9.43
N ALA A 250 -8.16 -8.89 -8.24
CA ALA A 250 -7.13 -9.91 -8.05
C ALA A 250 -7.63 -11.31 -8.42
N MET A 251 -8.89 -11.66 -8.11
CA MET A 251 -9.52 -12.88 -8.59
C MET A 251 -9.58 -12.93 -10.13
N ALA A 252 -9.94 -11.82 -10.77
CA ALA A 252 -9.95 -11.73 -12.22
C ALA A 252 -8.55 -11.96 -12.82
N GLU A 253 -7.51 -11.37 -12.23
CA GLU A 253 -6.13 -11.56 -12.65
C GLU A 253 -5.65 -13.01 -12.45
N LEU A 254 -5.94 -13.63 -11.33
CA LEU A 254 -5.61 -15.03 -11.04
C LEU A 254 -6.32 -15.98 -12.01
N LEU A 255 -7.62 -15.72 -12.27
CA LEU A 255 -8.45 -16.55 -13.15
C LEU A 255 -8.22 -16.27 -14.65
N ASN A 256 -7.49 -15.22 -15.05
CA ASN A 256 -7.08 -15.02 -16.44
C ASN A 256 -6.19 -16.19 -16.94
N PHE A 257 -5.50 -16.87 -16.04
CA PHE A 257 -4.69 -18.04 -16.38
C PHE A 257 -5.51 -19.32 -16.40
N ARG A 258 -5.58 -19.97 -17.57
CA ARG A 258 -6.33 -21.23 -17.75
C ARG A 258 -5.90 -22.33 -16.78
N SER A 259 -4.57 -22.42 -16.49
CA SER A 259 -4.03 -23.37 -15.52
C SER A 259 -4.64 -23.20 -14.12
N ASN A 260 -4.82 -21.95 -13.68
CA ASN A 260 -5.38 -21.67 -12.37
C ASN A 260 -6.87 -22.00 -12.30
N ARG A 261 -7.64 -21.69 -13.38
CA ARG A 261 -9.04 -22.08 -13.48
C ARG A 261 -9.20 -23.61 -13.38
N LYS A 262 -8.39 -24.35 -14.13
CA LYS A 262 -8.41 -25.81 -14.10
C LYS A 262 -8.13 -26.40 -12.71
N ILE A 263 -7.12 -25.86 -12.00
CA ILE A 263 -6.81 -26.28 -10.63
C ILE A 263 -8.03 -26.08 -9.72
N LEU A 264 -8.66 -24.90 -9.78
CA LEU A 264 -9.79 -24.57 -8.92
C LEU A 264 -11.04 -25.39 -9.25
N GLU A 265 -11.32 -25.66 -10.54
CA GLU A 265 -12.46 -26.49 -10.97
C GLU A 265 -12.30 -27.95 -10.53
N GLU A 266 -11.12 -28.54 -10.78
CA GLU A 266 -10.90 -29.96 -10.55
C GLU A 266 -10.71 -30.32 -9.07
N LYS A 267 -10.06 -29.43 -8.31
CA LYS A 267 -9.64 -29.75 -6.94
C LYS A 267 -10.33 -28.95 -5.84
N HIS A 268 -10.85 -27.75 -6.16
CA HIS A 268 -11.46 -26.85 -5.18
C HIS A 268 -12.73 -26.15 -5.69
N SER A 269 -13.59 -26.88 -6.41
CA SER A 269 -14.86 -26.37 -6.92
C SER A 269 -15.74 -25.74 -5.82
N GLY A 270 -15.57 -26.17 -4.57
CA GLY A 270 -16.26 -25.57 -3.41
C GLY A 270 -15.92 -24.09 -3.20
N LEU A 271 -14.66 -23.69 -3.37
CA LEU A 271 -14.24 -22.28 -3.27
C LEU A 271 -14.85 -21.44 -4.41
N LEU A 272 -14.84 -21.97 -5.64
CA LEU A 272 -15.50 -21.29 -6.77
C LEU A 272 -16.99 -21.06 -6.51
N ARG A 273 -17.70 -22.07 -5.98
CA ARG A 273 -19.14 -21.95 -5.67
C ARG A 273 -19.46 -20.94 -4.58
N LEU A 274 -18.51 -20.67 -3.65
CA LEU A 274 -18.70 -19.63 -2.63
C LEU A 274 -18.83 -18.24 -3.24
N VAL A 275 -18.14 -17.97 -4.33
CA VAL A 275 -18.05 -16.64 -4.96
C VAL A 275 -18.79 -16.57 -6.31
N ASN A 276 -19.03 -17.68 -6.99
CA ASN A 276 -19.81 -17.78 -8.23
C ASN A 276 -21.28 -18.18 -7.93
N LYS A 277 -22.04 -17.27 -7.34
CA LYS A 277 -23.44 -17.51 -6.96
C LYS A 277 -24.41 -17.57 -8.15
N GLU A 278 -24.02 -16.99 -9.28
CA GLU A 278 -24.80 -16.96 -10.52
C GLU A 278 -24.53 -18.18 -11.41
N ASP A 279 -23.70 -19.11 -10.95
CA ASP A 279 -23.29 -20.32 -11.66
C ASP A 279 -22.79 -20.04 -13.11
N LEU A 280 -22.03 -18.94 -13.25
CA LEU A 280 -21.45 -18.53 -14.52
C LEU A 280 -20.37 -19.53 -14.98
N PRO A 281 -20.17 -19.70 -16.30
CA PRO A 281 -19.04 -20.46 -16.82
C PRO A 281 -17.72 -19.92 -16.28
N VAL A 282 -16.82 -20.79 -15.80
CA VAL A 282 -15.57 -20.38 -15.15
C VAL A 282 -14.69 -19.55 -16.08
N ASP A 283 -14.72 -19.79 -17.38
CA ASP A 283 -14.02 -18.99 -18.38
C ASP A 283 -14.52 -17.53 -18.48
N SER A 284 -15.74 -17.25 -18.04
CA SER A 284 -16.32 -15.90 -18.02
C SER A 284 -16.07 -15.13 -16.72
N LEU A 285 -15.68 -15.82 -15.64
CA LEU A 285 -15.47 -15.21 -14.32
C LEU A 285 -14.42 -14.10 -14.31
N PRO A 286 -13.27 -14.19 -15.02
CA PRO A 286 -12.31 -13.10 -15.04
C PRO A 286 -12.93 -11.78 -15.49
N LEU A 287 -13.69 -11.78 -16.59
CA LEU A 287 -14.34 -10.59 -17.10
C LEU A 287 -15.46 -10.11 -16.16
N TYR A 288 -16.24 -11.03 -15.61
CA TYR A 288 -17.31 -10.73 -14.66
C TYR A 288 -16.76 -9.98 -13.43
N TYR A 289 -15.75 -10.54 -12.78
CA TYR A 289 -15.15 -9.90 -11.61
C TYR A 289 -14.46 -8.58 -11.93
N ALA A 290 -13.73 -8.49 -13.04
CA ALA A 290 -13.09 -7.24 -13.43
C ALA A 290 -14.12 -6.12 -13.67
N ARG A 291 -15.28 -6.41 -14.29
CA ARG A 291 -16.35 -5.41 -14.46
C ARG A 291 -16.97 -4.98 -13.14
N GLN A 292 -17.25 -5.92 -12.25
CA GLN A 292 -17.76 -5.62 -10.91
C GLN A 292 -16.77 -4.74 -10.13
N ALA A 293 -15.47 -5.07 -10.17
CA ALA A 293 -14.42 -4.28 -9.55
C ALA A 293 -14.36 -2.86 -10.12
N LEU A 294 -14.48 -2.72 -11.45
CA LEU A 294 -14.47 -1.42 -12.13
C LEU A 294 -15.59 -0.50 -11.62
N ASP A 295 -16.80 -1.02 -11.46
CA ASP A 295 -17.94 -0.25 -10.97
C ASP A 295 -17.73 0.19 -9.52
N LEU A 296 -17.18 -0.67 -8.68
CA LEU A 296 -16.87 -0.34 -7.29
C LEU A 296 -15.74 0.69 -7.17
N PHE A 297 -14.66 0.57 -7.98
CA PHE A 297 -13.59 1.57 -7.98
C PHE A 297 -14.06 2.93 -8.50
N LYS A 298 -14.96 2.98 -9.48
CA LYS A 298 -15.61 4.22 -9.90
C LYS A 298 -16.40 4.86 -8.77
N LYS A 299 -17.12 4.05 -7.99
CA LYS A 299 -17.85 4.52 -6.80
C LYS A 299 -16.92 5.01 -5.70
N TYR A 300 -15.80 4.32 -5.46
CA TYR A 300 -14.80 4.70 -4.46
C TYR A 300 -13.99 5.94 -4.88
N GLY A 301 -13.76 6.12 -6.18
CA GLY A 301 -13.11 7.29 -6.76
C GLY A 301 -11.58 7.17 -6.88
N ASP A 302 -11.05 5.96 -7.02
CA ASP A 302 -9.61 5.70 -7.23
C ASP A 302 -9.29 5.58 -8.71
N GLY A 303 -8.74 6.65 -9.30
CA GLY A 303 -8.43 6.72 -10.73
C GLY A 303 -7.37 5.71 -11.19
N TYR A 304 -6.40 5.39 -10.35
CA TYR A 304 -5.38 4.39 -10.67
C TYR A 304 -5.93 2.97 -10.65
N GLN A 305 -6.76 2.62 -9.67
CA GLN A 305 -7.43 1.30 -9.63
C GLN A 305 -8.39 1.13 -10.80
N ILE A 306 -9.10 2.20 -11.20
CA ILE A 306 -9.93 2.19 -12.41
C ILE A 306 -9.06 1.88 -13.64
N SER A 307 -7.93 2.57 -13.81
CA SER A 307 -6.97 2.31 -14.90
C SER A 307 -6.44 0.87 -14.84
N GLY A 308 -6.02 0.39 -13.67
CA GLY A 308 -5.56 -0.98 -13.47
C GLY A 308 -6.61 -2.02 -13.82
N THR A 309 -7.88 -1.77 -13.50
CA THR A 309 -8.98 -2.68 -13.82
C THR A 309 -9.28 -2.73 -15.31
N TYR A 310 -9.21 -1.59 -16.02
CA TYR A 310 -9.28 -1.60 -17.49
C TYR A 310 -8.14 -2.42 -18.11
N ARG A 311 -6.92 -2.36 -17.55
CA ARG A 311 -5.81 -3.22 -17.95
C ARG A 311 -6.12 -4.72 -17.71
N THR A 312 -6.72 -5.05 -16.57
CA THR A 312 -7.14 -6.44 -16.26
C THR A 312 -8.17 -6.95 -17.27
N ILE A 313 -9.15 -6.12 -17.66
CA ILE A 313 -10.13 -6.43 -18.71
C ILE A 313 -9.44 -6.61 -20.07
N ALA A 314 -8.50 -5.73 -20.41
CA ALA A 314 -7.74 -5.85 -21.66
C ALA A 314 -6.91 -7.14 -21.70
N THR A 315 -6.33 -7.55 -20.58
CA THR A 315 -5.60 -8.81 -20.47
C THR A 315 -6.52 -10.01 -20.78
N TYR A 316 -7.75 -10.02 -20.25
CA TYR A 316 -8.74 -11.03 -20.59
C TYR A 316 -9.03 -11.09 -22.10
N TYR A 317 -9.26 -9.93 -22.73
CA TYR A 317 -9.54 -9.88 -24.17
C TYR A 317 -8.35 -10.31 -25.03
N ASN A 318 -7.11 -9.99 -24.63
CA ASN A 318 -5.91 -10.50 -25.30
C ASN A 318 -5.83 -12.03 -25.24
N TYR A 319 -6.07 -12.64 -24.08
CA TYR A 319 -6.10 -14.11 -23.93
C TYR A 319 -7.28 -14.76 -24.68
N SER A 320 -8.35 -14.01 -24.90
CA SER A 320 -9.53 -14.48 -25.65
C SER A 320 -9.44 -14.23 -27.16
N GLY A 321 -8.28 -13.75 -27.68
CA GLY A 321 -8.07 -13.47 -29.10
C GLY A 321 -8.90 -12.30 -29.65
N GLN A 322 -9.21 -11.30 -28.80
CA GLN A 322 -10.00 -10.11 -29.16
C GLN A 322 -9.16 -8.81 -28.93
N PRO A 323 -8.05 -8.64 -29.67
CA PRO A 323 -7.10 -7.53 -29.40
C PRO A 323 -7.69 -6.14 -29.63
N GLU A 324 -8.70 -5.99 -30.50
CA GLU A 324 -9.38 -4.69 -30.72
C GLU A 324 -10.07 -4.23 -29.43
N LYS A 325 -10.81 -5.13 -28.76
CA LYS A 325 -11.45 -4.84 -27.47
C LYS A 325 -10.41 -4.60 -26.37
N ALA A 326 -9.29 -5.32 -26.41
CA ALA A 326 -8.19 -5.06 -25.51
C ALA A 326 -7.64 -3.65 -25.68
N LEU A 327 -7.43 -3.20 -26.92
CA LEU A 327 -6.94 -1.85 -27.22
C LEU A 327 -7.90 -0.76 -26.74
N GLU A 328 -9.21 -0.93 -26.93
CA GLU A 328 -10.23 0.00 -26.42
C GLU A 328 -10.10 0.18 -24.89
N ASN A 329 -9.98 -0.93 -24.15
CA ASN A 329 -9.82 -0.88 -22.70
C ASN A 329 -8.47 -0.27 -22.26
N LEU A 330 -7.38 -0.51 -22.99
CA LEU A 330 -6.08 0.11 -22.71
C LEU A 330 -6.07 1.60 -22.98
N LYS A 331 -6.76 2.07 -24.03
CA LYS A 331 -6.97 3.51 -24.28
C LYS A 331 -7.79 4.16 -23.14
N ALA A 332 -8.84 3.48 -22.64
CA ALA A 332 -9.58 3.94 -21.48
C ALA A 332 -8.70 4.00 -20.22
N ALA A 333 -7.81 3.01 -20.01
CA ALA A 333 -6.85 3.03 -18.92
C ALA A 333 -5.91 4.26 -18.98
N LEU A 334 -5.36 4.58 -20.16
CA LEU A 334 -4.53 5.78 -20.36
C LEU A 334 -5.30 7.07 -20.09
N GLN A 335 -6.58 7.15 -20.50
CA GLN A 335 -7.42 8.32 -20.21
C GLN A 335 -7.57 8.58 -18.71
N TYR A 336 -7.72 7.52 -17.89
CA TYR A 336 -7.81 7.68 -16.44
C TYR A 336 -6.49 8.09 -15.81
N VAL A 337 -5.34 7.59 -16.30
CA VAL A 337 -4.02 8.06 -15.86
C VAL A 337 -3.81 9.52 -16.19
N ASN A 338 -4.13 9.95 -17.41
CA ASN A 338 -4.06 11.36 -17.83
C ASN A 338 -4.98 12.25 -16.99
N TRP A 339 -6.24 11.82 -16.79
CA TRP A 339 -7.20 12.56 -15.96
C TRP A 339 -6.69 12.73 -14.52
N HIS A 340 -6.11 11.67 -13.95
CA HIS A 340 -5.52 11.73 -12.61
C HIS A 340 -4.36 12.71 -12.55
N HIS A 341 -3.46 12.65 -13.52
CA HIS A 341 -2.31 13.53 -13.63
C HIS A 341 -2.74 15.00 -13.72
N GLU A 342 -3.66 15.32 -14.62
CA GLU A 342 -4.22 16.68 -14.77
C GLU A 342 -4.87 17.19 -13.47
N LYS A 343 -5.60 16.32 -12.79
CA LYS A 343 -6.35 16.70 -11.60
C LYS A 343 -5.45 17.01 -10.39
N TYR A 344 -4.42 16.22 -10.16
CA TYR A 344 -3.63 16.30 -8.94
C TYR A 344 -2.30 17.02 -9.12
N TYR A 345 -1.76 17.07 -10.33
CA TYR A 345 -0.47 17.71 -10.62
C TYR A 345 -0.60 18.99 -11.45
N HIS A 346 -1.84 19.45 -11.66
CA HIS A 346 -2.15 20.74 -12.31
C HIS A 346 -1.46 20.94 -13.66
N CYS A 347 -1.21 19.86 -14.40
CA CYS A 347 -0.63 19.93 -15.72
C CYS A 347 -1.67 20.49 -16.67
N THR A 348 -1.46 21.72 -17.15
CA THR A 348 -2.37 22.41 -18.09
C THR A 348 -2.01 22.18 -19.55
N ASP A 349 -0.82 21.62 -19.80
CA ASP A 349 -0.36 21.34 -21.14
C ASP A 349 -0.95 20.03 -21.66
N THR A 350 -1.88 20.15 -22.61
CA THR A 350 -2.53 19.01 -23.25
C THR A 350 -1.61 18.21 -24.16
N THR A 351 -0.39 18.71 -24.46
CA THR A 351 0.63 17.98 -25.22
C THR A 351 1.33 16.92 -24.37
N ASP A 352 1.30 17.03 -23.04
CA ASP A 352 1.92 16.09 -22.11
C ASP A 352 0.95 14.98 -21.65
N ARG A 353 0.15 14.45 -22.57
CA ARG A 353 -0.74 13.31 -22.30
C ARG A 353 -0.14 12.01 -22.80
N LEU A 354 -0.28 10.94 -22.01
CA LEU A 354 0.05 9.60 -22.46
C LEU A 354 -0.84 9.20 -23.63
N GLN A 355 -0.22 8.84 -24.73
CA GLN A 355 -0.89 8.35 -25.93
C GLN A 355 -0.56 6.87 -26.16
N ALA A 356 -1.48 6.13 -26.75
CA ALA A 356 -1.23 4.72 -27.11
C ALA A 356 -0.11 4.58 -28.17
N TYR A 357 0.09 5.62 -28.98
CA TYR A 357 1.16 5.72 -29.97
C TYR A 357 1.47 7.19 -30.25
N ALA A 358 2.74 7.58 -30.20
CA ALA A 358 3.23 8.92 -30.46
C ALA A 358 4.58 8.84 -31.22
N PRO A 359 4.55 8.73 -32.57
CA PRO A 359 5.74 8.43 -33.36
C PRO A 359 6.76 9.58 -33.37
N ASP A 360 6.33 10.82 -33.17
CA ASP A 360 7.16 12.01 -33.28
C ASP A 360 7.78 12.44 -31.92
N GLU A 361 7.53 11.70 -30.86
CA GLU A 361 8.12 12.00 -29.57
C GLU A 361 9.61 11.61 -29.50
N VAL A 362 10.47 12.59 -29.22
CA VAL A 362 11.91 12.37 -28.99
C VAL A 362 12.13 11.65 -27.67
N ARG A 363 11.27 11.88 -26.69
CA ARG A 363 11.28 11.22 -25.38
C ARG A 363 9.85 11.01 -24.93
N SER A 364 9.53 9.82 -24.42
CA SER A 364 8.17 9.53 -23.98
C SER A 364 7.70 10.48 -22.87
N THR A 365 6.40 10.77 -22.88
CA THR A 365 5.77 11.61 -21.86
C THR A 365 5.99 11.04 -20.45
N GLU A 366 5.98 9.72 -20.32
CA GLU A 366 6.25 9.04 -19.05
C GLU A 366 7.62 9.38 -18.47
N LEU A 367 8.66 9.37 -19.31
CA LEU A 367 10.01 9.72 -18.86
C LEU A 367 10.13 11.20 -18.53
N LYS A 368 9.39 12.06 -19.21
CA LYS A 368 9.29 13.48 -18.83
C LYS A 368 8.65 13.63 -17.46
N TRP A 369 7.52 12.96 -17.22
CA TRP A 369 6.84 13.00 -15.91
C TRP A 369 7.70 12.50 -14.76
N ILE A 370 8.50 11.43 -14.98
CA ILE A 370 9.41 10.90 -13.97
C ILE A 370 10.58 11.84 -13.69
N ALA A 371 11.09 12.52 -14.74
CA ALA A 371 12.23 13.43 -14.62
C ALA A 371 11.86 14.80 -14.03
N ASP A 372 10.57 15.15 -14.00
CA ASP A 372 10.10 16.45 -13.52
C ASP A 372 10.08 16.49 -11.99
N GLU A 373 10.71 17.51 -11.41
CA GLU A 373 10.72 17.70 -9.96
C GLU A 373 9.29 18.02 -9.46
N GLY A 374 8.83 17.22 -8.49
CA GLY A 374 7.51 17.40 -7.88
C GLY A 374 6.39 16.55 -8.48
N ILE A 375 6.50 16.06 -9.72
CA ILE A 375 5.52 15.14 -10.28
C ILE A 375 5.80 13.74 -9.82
N LYS A 376 4.85 13.15 -9.06
CA LYS A 376 4.96 11.80 -8.50
C LYS A 376 3.99 10.86 -9.22
N THR A 377 4.46 10.24 -10.27
CA THR A 377 3.74 9.16 -10.95
C THR A 377 4.03 7.81 -10.31
N VAL A 378 3.28 6.78 -10.68
CA VAL A 378 3.54 5.39 -10.27
C VAL A 378 4.15 4.63 -11.45
N PRO A 379 5.49 4.56 -11.56
CA PRO A 379 6.18 4.03 -12.74
C PRO A 379 5.75 2.61 -13.08
N GLU A 380 5.60 1.74 -12.08
CA GLU A 380 5.22 0.33 -12.25
C GLU A 380 3.85 0.16 -12.94
N TRP A 381 2.89 1.03 -12.63
CA TRP A 381 1.55 0.93 -13.23
C TRP A 381 1.56 1.32 -14.71
N ILE A 382 2.29 2.39 -15.03
CA ILE A 382 2.44 2.86 -16.42
C ILE A 382 3.22 1.82 -17.23
N LEU A 383 4.28 1.27 -16.66
CA LEU A 383 5.07 0.20 -17.24
C LEU A 383 4.18 -1.00 -17.64
N ARG A 384 3.27 -1.43 -16.77
CA ARG A 384 2.34 -2.53 -17.08
C ARG A 384 1.35 -2.18 -18.18
N LEU A 385 0.91 -0.94 -18.29
CA LEU A 385 0.08 -0.50 -19.40
C LEU A 385 0.84 -0.57 -20.74
N ARG A 386 2.09 -0.10 -20.76
CA ARG A 386 2.94 -0.13 -21.96
C ARG A 386 3.25 -1.55 -22.42
N GLU A 387 3.49 -2.46 -21.50
CA GLU A 387 3.63 -3.88 -21.80
C GLU A 387 2.38 -4.44 -22.49
N GLN A 388 1.19 -4.19 -21.94
CA GLN A 388 -0.06 -4.69 -22.50
C GLN A 388 -0.38 -4.03 -23.86
N LEU A 389 -0.11 -2.74 -24.04
CA LEU A 389 -0.26 -2.05 -25.35
C LEU A 389 0.65 -2.68 -26.41
N SER A 390 1.93 -2.94 -26.08
CA SER A 390 2.86 -3.60 -27.00
C SER A 390 2.33 -4.96 -27.46
N ARG A 391 1.90 -5.81 -26.49
CA ARG A 391 1.33 -7.13 -26.79
C ARG A 391 0.06 -7.05 -27.65
N THR A 392 -0.82 -6.10 -27.33
CA THR A 392 -2.08 -5.91 -28.07
C THR A 392 -1.82 -5.50 -29.51
N TYR A 393 -0.95 -4.52 -29.74
CA TYR A 393 -0.58 -4.09 -31.09
C TYR A 393 0.17 -5.19 -31.86
N ALA A 394 1.01 -5.99 -31.21
CA ALA A 394 1.63 -7.16 -31.83
C ALA A 394 0.59 -8.18 -32.30
N ALA A 395 -0.42 -8.46 -31.48
CA ALA A 395 -1.52 -9.39 -31.85
C ALA A 395 -2.37 -8.85 -33.03
N MET A 396 -2.44 -7.54 -33.22
CA MET A 396 -3.10 -6.88 -34.34
C MET A 396 -2.21 -6.76 -35.62
N GLY A 397 -0.93 -7.13 -35.54
CA GLY A 397 0.04 -6.95 -36.62
C GLY A 397 0.54 -5.51 -36.80
N CYS A 398 0.23 -4.61 -35.86
CA CYS A 398 0.66 -3.20 -35.85
C CYS A 398 2.07 -3.09 -35.26
N LYS A 399 3.09 -3.32 -36.11
CA LYS A 399 4.49 -3.44 -35.67
C LYS A 399 5.05 -2.14 -35.07
N LEU A 400 4.80 -1.00 -35.71
CA LEU A 400 5.37 0.29 -35.29
C LEU A 400 4.85 0.70 -33.91
N GLU A 401 3.55 0.54 -33.69
CA GLU A 401 2.88 0.82 -32.42
C GLU A 401 3.33 -0.15 -31.32
N SER A 402 3.52 -1.42 -31.68
CA SER A 402 4.05 -2.43 -30.75
C SER A 402 5.48 -2.11 -30.32
N ASP A 403 6.37 -1.80 -31.29
CA ASP A 403 7.77 -1.46 -31.02
C ASP A 403 7.89 -0.17 -30.20
N TYR A 404 7.08 0.86 -30.47
CA TYR A 404 7.00 2.09 -29.67
C TYR A 404 6.71 1.76 -28.20
N ASN A 405 5.62 1.06 -27.94
CA ASN A 405 5.20 0.72 -26.58
C ASN A 405 6.21 -0.19 -25.87
N ARG A 406 6.86 -1.11 -26.61
CA ARG A 406 7.93 -1.94 -26.05
C ARG A 406 9.14 -1.10 -25.64
N ASN A 407 9.54 -0.13 -26.45
CA ASN A 407 10.68 0.73 -26.14
C ASN A 407 10.40 1.57 -24.89
N VAL A 408 9.22 2.21 -24.79
CA VAL A 408 8.81 2.95 -23.60
C VAL A 408 8.78 2.03 -22.36
N TYR A 409 8.27 0.80 -22.52
CA TYR A 409 8.30 -0.20 -21.44
C TYR A 409 9.73 -0.51 -20.98
N LEU A 410 10.67 -0.70 -21.90
CA LEU A 410 12.07 -1.01 -21.59
C LEU A 410 12.77 0.17 -20.90
N ASP A 411 12.52 1.40 -21.36
CA ASP A 411 13.07 2.60 -20.72
C ASP A 411 12.58 2.77 -19.29
N LEU A 412 11.28 2.56 -19.04
CA LEU A 412 10.71 2.57 -17.70
C LEU A 412 11.25 1.44 -16.81
N LEU A 413 11.45 0.26 -17.42
CA LEU A 413 12.00 -0.89 -16.72
C LEU A 413 13.46 -0.65 -16.30
N ASP A 414 14.26 -0.05 -17.18
CA ASP A 414 15.64 0.31 -16.87
C ASP A 414 15.71 1.36 -15.75
N TYR A 415 14.85 2.37 -15.79
CA TYR A 415 14.73 3.36 -14.72
C TYR A 415 14.42 2.70 -13.36
N THR A 416 13.41 1.85 -13.31
CA THR A 416 13.00 1.17 -12.06
C THR A 416 14.04 0.15 -11.57
N ARG A 417 14.83 -0.46 -12.48
CA ARG A 417 15.87 -1.43 -12.12
C ARG A 417 17.15 -0.80 -11.61
N GLN A 418 17.56 0.37 -12.14
CA GLN A 418 18.74 1.06 -11.63
C GLN A 418 18.62 1.35 -10.15
N ASP A 419 17.45 1.84 -9.75
CA ASP A 419 17.15 2.04 -8.34
C ASP A 419 17.10 0.71 -7.57
N LYS A 420 16.42 -0.32 -8.10
CA LYS A 420 16.34 -1.65 -7.45
C LYS A 420 17.71 -2.29 -7.22
N ALA A 421 18.67 -2.11 -8.12
CA ALA A 421 20.02 -2.67 -7.97
C ALA A 421 20.80 -1.99 -6.83
N LEU A 422 20.68 -0.68 -6.69
CA LEU A 422 21.24 0.07 -5.57
C LEU A 422 20.62 -0.39 -4.25
N GLU A 423 19.33 -0.54 -4.22
CA GLU A 423 18.56 -0.92 -3.03
C GLU A 423 18.86 -2.36 -2.57
N SER A 424 18.97 -3.30 -3.51
CA SER A 424 19.41 -4.66 -3.18
C SER A 424 20.78 -4.68 -2.48
N ARG A 425 21.69 -3.76 -2.87
CA ARG A 425 22.99 -3.61 -2.20
C ARG A 425 22.84 -3.03 -0.80
N TYR A 426 22.00 -2.01 -0.61
CA TYR A 426 21.75 -1.43 0.71
C TYR A 426 21.11 -2.45 1.66
N ALA A 427 20.10 -3.19 1.19
CA ALA A 427 19.48 -4.25 1.99
C ALA A 427 20.44 -5.39 2.35
N ALA A 428 21.35 -5.77 1.42
CA ALA A 428 22.39 -6.74 1.72
C ALA A 428 23.36 -6.23 2.78
N LEU A 429 23.82 -4.98 2.68
CA LEU A 429 24.69 -4.33 3.67
C LEU A 429 24.02 -4.20 5.04
N GLU A 430 22.72 -3.87 5.08
CA GLU A 430 21.95 -3.83 6.32
C GLU A 430 21.86 -5.21 6.99
N LYS A 431 21.65 -6.26 6.18
CA LYS A 431 21.61 -7.64 6.68
C LYS A 431 22.97 -8.07 7.24
N GLU A 432 24.07 -7.78 6.53
CA GLU A 432 25.42 -8.04 7.02
C GLU A 432 25.71 -7.28 8.31
N SER A 433 25.34 -6.01 8.39
CA SER A 433 25.48 -5.18 9.61
C SER A 433 24.73 -5.76 10.79
N ARG A 434 23.50 -6.22 10.59
CA ARG A 434 22.70 -6.89 11.64
C ARG A 434 23.35 -8.19 12.11
N GLN A 435 23.88 -8.99 11.19
CA GLN A 435 24.59 -10.23 11.53
C GLN A 435 25.86 -9.96 12.33
N ILE A 436 26.64 -8.95 11.93
CA ILE A 436 27.84 -8.54 12.65
C ILE A 436 27.49 -8.03 14.05
N ASN A 437 26.44 -7.18 14.17
CA ASN A 437 26.00 -6.68 15.47
C ASN A 437 25.47 -7.80 16.39
N ALA A 438 24.77 -8.78 15.85
CA ALA A 438 24.33 -9.97 16.61
C ALA A 438 25.52 -10.81 17.09
N LEU A 439 26.53 -11.03 16.24
CA LEU A 439 27.76 -11.73 16.61
C LEU A 439 28.55 -10.97 17.68
N LEU A 440 28.68 -9.64 17.52
CA LEU A 440 29.34 -8.80 18.54
C LEU A 440 28.60 -8.85 19.87
N LEU A 441 27.27 -8.84 19.86
CA LEU A 441 26.45 -8.97 21.08
C LEU A 441 26.71 -10.32 21.75
N LEU A 442 26.74 -11.43 20.99
CA LEU A 442 27.06 -12.75 21.51
C LEU A 442 28.48 -12.83 22.11
N VAL A 443 29.45 -12.19 21.48
CA VAL A 443 30.83 -12.09 22.01
C VAL A 443 30.84 -11.31 23.32
N VAL A 444 30.17 -10.16 23.39
CA VAL A 444 30.08 -9.34 24.62
C VAL A 444 29.39 -10.10 25.74
N ILE A 445 28.30 -10.81 25.47
CA ILE A 445 27.59 -11.66 26.45
C ILE A 445 28.52 -12.81 26.91
N GLY A 446 29.27 -13.43 25.98
CA GLY A 446 30.23 -14.49 26.30
C GLY A 446 31.37 -14.00 27.19
N ILE A 447 31.88 -12.80 26.97
CA ILE A 447 32.92 -12.17 27.80
C ILE A 447 32.35 -11.74 29.16
N ALA A 448 31.14 -11.16 29.22
CA ALA A 448 30.49 -10.71 30.45
C ALA A 448 30.02 -11.88 31.34
N GLY A 449 29.70 -13.03 30.74
CA GLY A 449 29.24 -14.25 31.45
C GLY A 449 30.31 -15.10 32.11
N GLY A 450 31.57 -14.65 32.14
CA GLY A 450 32.68 -15.24 32.93
C GLY A 450 33.14 -16.63 32.51
N GLY A 451 34.22 -16.75 31.77
CA GLY A 451 35.30 -17.69 32.01
C GLY A 451 35.06 -19.18 31.93
N ARG A 452 34.26 -19.67 31.00
CA ARG A 452 34.46 -21.01 30.42
C ARG A 452 34.49 -20.89 28.91
N ALA A 453 35.67 -21.09 28.30
CA ALA A 453 35.81 -21.15 26.87
C ALA A 453 34.76 -22.13 26.29
N PRO A 454 33.86 -21.71 25.42
CA PRO A 454 33.03 -22.67 24.70
C PRO A 454 33.97 -23.49 23.82
N HIS A 455 33.76 -24.82 23.81
CA HIS A 455 34.37 -25.69 22.84
C HIS A 455 34.14 -25.09 21.44
N PRO A 456 35.15 -25.19 20.52
CA PRO A 456 34.98 -24.65 19.18
C PRO A 456 33.77 -25.34 18.53
N VAL A 457 32.74 -24.56 18.27
CA VAL A 457 31.64 -25.00 17.43
C VAL A 457 32.22 -25.26 16.07
N GLN A 458 32.29 -26.53 15.71
CA GLN A 458 32.58 -26.93 14.33
C GLN A 458 31.49 -26.31 13.46
N ILE A 459 31.83 -25.29 12.73
CA ILE A 459 31.01 -24.77 11.63
C ILE A 459 30.95 -25.93 10.61
N PRO A 460 29.76 -26.51 10.35
CA PRO A 460 29.65 -27.50 9.30
C PRO A 460 30.06 -26.80 8.01
N GLY A 461 31.14 -27.30 7.40
CA GLY A 461 31.61 -26.82 6.09
C GLY A 461 30.48 -27.02 5.10
N GLU A 462 29.90 -25.92 4.62
CA GLU A 462 29.07 -25.89 3.45
C GLU A 462 29.91 -26.19 2.20
N GLN A 463 30.29 -27.46 2.05
CA GLN A 463 30.41 -28.06 0.75
C GLN A 463 29.11 -28.78 0.43
N GLY A 464 28.09 -28.02 0.14
CA GLY A 464 26.79 -28.50 -0.27
C GLY A 464 26.20 -27.55 -1.28
N ARG A 465 26.63 -27.75 -2.54
CA ARG A 465 25.87 -27.41 -3.76
C ARG A 465 24.82 -26.31 -3.57
N ILE A 466 25.21 -25.10 -3.88
CA ILE A 466 24.32 -24.09 -4.41
C ILE A 466 23.69 -24.70 -5.67
N ALA A 467 22.64 -25.47 -5.49
CA ALA A 467 21.65 -25.63 -6.53
C ALA A 467 21.01 -24.25 -6.66
N LEU A 468 21.54 -23.46 -7.56
CA LEU A 468 20.96 -22.26 -8.07
C LEU A 468 19.58 -22.66 -8.63
N ARG A 469 18.56 -22.74 -7.77
CA ARG A 469 17.18 -22.66 -8.22
C ARG A 469 16.98 -21.20 -8.63
N VAL A 470 17.44 -20.93 -9.85
CA VAL A 470 16.86 -19.87 -10.67
C VAL A 470 15.37 -20.25 -10.80
N ARG A 471 14.58 -19.89 -9.80
CA ARG A 471 13.17 -19.67 -9.99
C ARG A 471 13.10 -18.37 -10.79
N THR A 472 13.40 -18.54 -12.08
CA THR A 472 13.04 -17.56 -13.09
C THR A 472 11.69 -16.97 -12.71
N ALA A 473 11.60 -15.67 -12.83
CA ALA A 473 10.39 -14.89 -12.99
C ALA A 473 9.53 -15.45 -14.13
N GLY A 474 9.10 -16.69 -13.97
CA GLY A 474 8.35 -17.50 -14.94
C GLY A 474 6.85 -17.15 -14.96
N ARG A 475 6.46 -15.95 -14.50
CA ARG A 475 5.15 -15.41 -14.80
C ARG A 475 5.12 -14.52 -16.04
N LEU A 476 6.23 -14.38 -16.75
CA LEU A 476 6.32 -13.51 -17.93
C LEU A 476 6.87 -14.15 -19.20
N ALA A 477 7.19 -15.44 -19.21
CA ALA A 477 7.77 -16.04 -20.40
C ALA A 477 7.36 -17.52 -20.54
N VAL A 478 6.09 -17.84 -20.76
CA VAL A 478 5.70 -19.08 -21.45
C VAL A 478 4.47 -18.77 -22.28
N GLY A 479 4.71 -18.51 -23.53
CA GLY A 479 3.69 -18.31 -24.53
C GLY A 479 4.30 -18.10 -25.92
N VAL A 480 5.30 -18.92 -26.26
CA VAL A 480 5.67 -19.14 -27.67
C VAL A 480 5.87 -20.66 -27.82
N ALA A 481 4.84 -21.31 -28.23
CA ALA A 481 4.71 -22.46 -29.12
C ALA A 481 3.22 -22.78 -29.25
#